data_fcf15a4f5da2fbd3211a506c0a682913
#
_entry.id   fcf15a4f5da2fbd3211a506c0a682913
#
_cell.length_a   1.000
_cell.length_b   1.000
_cell.length_c   1.000
_cell.angle_alpha   90.00
_cell.angle_beta   90.00
_cell.angle_gamma   90.00
#
_symmetry.space_group_name_H-M   'P 1'
#
loop_
_entity.id
_entity.type
_entity.pdbx_description
1 polymer ?
#
loop_
_entity_poly.entity_id
_entity_poly.type
_entity_poly.pdbx_seq_one_letter_code
_entity_poly.pdbx_strand_id
1 'polypeptide(L)'
;MRISRMFAGLLVLVAVLVAAASAYGLTVQEFPAVPHPVEGLEDCLACHGPDGDYPFPADHEGRGNELCLVCHQVDVPESIPGVPHPIEGREDCLVCHAIGGLKPFPADHEGRQSSSCLVCHQLGATEEPTPAPEPTATLPPALEVLPTPIHEPVMFEENSCISCHRELGGIHEQITTDWSESVHAQQGVGCVSCHGGDPTEDEAEEAMSPEAGFLGPLPKDRIPGLCGSCHSNVELMRQYGLPTDQFDQYWQSRHGQALLEGDTNVPTCFDCHDGHRVLKTTDPASDVYPSNEPAMCAGCHADASLMATYDIPADQFDLYKASVHGVALLEEQNLRAPTCSVCHGKHGAAPPGFEQVANVCGQCHATTEDYYKQGAHRTGMTGEAAPRCVTCHGIHDVVPATRELFVGTTEGHCGSCHPPGSETNDKAQAMYEALTEADQTFEEAEDVIAAATEARLIMAEQEELLHQAQTPLIESRALQHTVDQEQVEAKAEESLTLSQQAKESAEDALAELDTRRLGMIVSLAVILVTILALVLIKRELDRDLEAKRARQRKSPSSTKQA
;
A
#
# COMPACT_ATOMS: atom_id res chain seq x y z
N MET A 1 43.70 61.62 17.27
CA MET A 1 43.70 60.16 17.57
C MET A 1 42.31 59.50 17.68
N ARG A 2 41.18 60.19 17.86
CA ARG A 2 39.82 59.55 17.91
C ARG A 2 39.20 59.24 16.53
N ILE A 3 39.50 60.04 15.51
CA ILE A 3 38.94 59.87 14.13
C ILE A 3 39.52 58.62 13.41
N SER A 4 40.80 58.29 13.65
CA SER A 4 41.47 57.13 13.06
C SER A 4 40.90 55.77 13.57
N ARG A 5 40.38 55.70 14.80
CA ARG A 5 39.77 54.48 15.37
C ARG A 5 38.36 54.25 14.88
N MET A 6 37.63 55.33 14.55
CA MET A 6 36.29 55.17 13.92
C MET A 6 36.38 54.68 12.46
N PHE A 7 37.39 55.17 11.70
CA PHE A 7 37.61 54.69 10.33
C PHE A 7 38.09 53.24 10.28
N ALA A 8 38.92 52.81 11.21
CA ALA A 8 39.33 51.40 11.31
C ALA A 8 38.18 50.49 11.68
N GLY A 9 37.26 50.92 12.58
CA GLY A 9 36.07 50.17 12.92
C GLY A 9 35.07 50.04 11.77
N LEU A 10 34.91 51.08 10.95
CA LEU A 10 34.04 51.07 9.79
C LEU A 10 34.58 50.18 8.68
N LEU A 11 35.91 50.15 8.45
CA LEU A 11 36.54 49.24 7.47
C LEU A 11 36.43 47.76 7.86
N VAL A 12 36.55 47.47 9.16
CA VAL A 12 36.32 46.08 9.65
C VAL A 12 34.85 45.66 9.49
N LEU A 13 33.91 46.57 9.77
CA LEU A 13 32.49 46.30 9.61
C LEU A 13 32.12 46.05 8.14
N VAL A 14 32.67 46.85 7.21
CA VAL A 14 32.48 46.67 5.75
C VAL A 14 33.13 45.38 5.28
N ALA A 15 34.30 45.01 5.77
CA ALA A 15 34.96 43.76 5.42
C ALA A 15 34.17 42.52 5.92
N VAL A 16 33.57 42.60 7.10
CA VAL A 16 32.70 41.55 7.65
C VAL A 16 31.40 41.44 6.86
N LEU A 17 30.81 42.56 6.43
CA LEU A 17 29.60 42.56 5.60
C LEU A 17 29.86 42.04 4.18
N VAL A 18 31.02 42.33 3.60
CA VAL A 18 31.44 41.79 2.30
C VAL A 18 31.77 40.31 2.39
N ALA A 19 32.40 39.84 3.46
CA ALA A 19 32.64 38.41 3.71
C ALA A 19 31.34 37.65 3.98
N ALA A 20 30.36 38.25 4.67
CA ALA A 20 29.03 37.65 4.86
C ALA A 20 28.24 37.58 3.54
N ALA A 21 28.35 38.60 2.67
CA ALA A 21 27.73 38.59 1.36
C ALA A 21 28.37 37.58 0.39
N SER A 22 29.65 37.25 0.57
CA SER A 22 30.36 36.22 -0.21
C SER A 22 30.12 34.81 0.33
N ALA A 23 29.63 34.65 1.55
CA ALA A 23 29.22 33.37 2.15
C ALA A 23 27.76 32.98 1.79
N TYR A 24 26.96 33.96 1.36
CA TYR A 24 25.71 33.64 0.64
C TYR A 24 26.07 33.38 -0.81
N GLY A 25 26.55 32.16 -1.06
CA GLY A 25 26.76 31.67 -2.43
C GLY A 25 25.53 31.99 -3.24
N LEU A 26 25.73 32.64 -4.39
CA LEU A 26 24.77 32.64 -5.48
C LEU A 26 24.61 31.16 -5.88
N THR A 27 23.67 30.46 -5.26
CA THR A 27 23.14 29.24 -5.83
C THR A 27 22.53 29.69 -7.15
N VAL A 28 23.10 29.22 -8.25
CA VAL A 28 22.44 29.25 -9.54
C VAL A 28 21.14 28.49 -9.29
N GLN A 29 20.02 29.19 -9.30
CA GLN A 29 18.71 28.59 -9.13
C GLN A 29 18.51 27.76 -10.40
N GLU A 30 18.69 26.44 -10.30
CA GLU A 30 18.33 25.53 -11.38
C GLU A 30 16.81 25.61 -11.50
N PHE A 31 16.36 26.04 -12.67
CA PHE A 31 14.93 26.07 -12.97
C PHE A 31 14.48 24.63 -13.23
N PRO A 32 13.27 24.23 -12.79
CA PRO A 32 12.74 22.90 -13.08
C PRO A 32 12.76 22.62 -14.59
N ALA A 33 13.24 21.45 -14.98
CA ALA A 33 13.21 21.02 -16.38
C ALA A 33 11.77 20.72 -16.82
N VAL A 34 11.48 20.84 -18.11
CA VAL A 34 10.21 20.43 -18.71
C VAL A 34 10.26 18.92 -18.93
N PRO A 35 9.47 18.12 -18.19
CA PRO A 35 9.58 16.66 -18.18
C PRO A 35 8.78 15.96 -19.30
N HIS A 36 8.27 16.70 -20.27
CA HIS A 36 7.46 16.15 -21.37
C HIS A 36 7.89 16.74 -22.72
N PRO A 37 7.62 16.05 -23.85
CA PRO A 37 7.87 16.58 -25.19
C PRO A 37 7.14 17.90 -25.42
N VAL A 38 7.75 18.83 -26.13
CA VAL A 38 7.12 20.12 -26.48
C VAL A 38 6.70 20.18 -27.95
N GLU A 39 7.08 19.20 -28.77
CA GLU A 39 6.70 19.12 -30.19
C GLU A 39 5.17 18.88 -30.30
N GLY A 40 4.47 19.80 -30.94
CA GLY A 40 3.01 19.82 -31.04
C GLY A 40 2.28 20.39 -29.80
N LEU A 41 3.04 20.87 -28.80
CA LEU A 41 2.55 21.45 -27.53
C LEU A 41 3.21 22.82 -27.28
N GLU A 42 3.44 23.62 -28.35
CA GLU A 42 4.18 24.87 -28.27
C GLU A 42 3.44 25.98 -27.50
N ASP A 43 2.14 25.85 -27.31
CA ASP A 43 1.35 26.75 -26.45
C ASP A 43 1.37 26.32 -25.01
N CYS A 44 2.47 26.63 -24.33
CA CYS A 44 2.65 26.29 -22.89
C CYS A 44 1.55 26.90 -22.00
N LEU A 45 1.04 28.09 -22.36
CA LEU A 45 0.02 28.77 -21.57
C LEU A 45 -1.37 28.14 -21.69
N ALA A 46 -1.61 27.29 -22.68
CA ALA A 46 -2.86 26.54 -22.79
C ALA A 46 -3.05 25.58 -21.60
N CYS A 47 -1.94 24.99 -21.13
CA CYS A 47 -1.96 24.09 -19.96
C CYS A 47 -1.42 24.74 -18.68
N HIS A 48 -0.44 25.65 -18.80
CA HIS A 48 0.23 26.27 -17.66
C HIS A 48 -0.20 27.72 -17.40
N GLY A 49 -1.16 28.27 -18.14
CA GLY A 49 -1.72 29.60 -17.91
C GLY A 49 -2.54 29.68 -16.61
N PRO A 50 -2.99 30.89 -16.23
CA PRO A 50 -3.75 31.11 -14.99
C PRO A 50 -5.04 30.30 -14.91
N ASP A 51 -5.66 29.98 -16.04
CA ASP A 51 -6.89 29.19 -16.16
C ASP A 51 -6.61 27.77 -16.70
N GLY A 52 -5.34 27.37 -16.83
CA GLY A 52 -4.92 26.05 -17.31
C GLY A 52 -4.94 24.99 -16.21
N ASP A 53 -4.82 23.72 -16.63
CA ASP A 53 -4.84 22.57 -15.72
C ASP A 53 -3.68 22.55 -14.73
N TYR A 54 -2.56 23.22 -15.06
CA TYR A 54 -1.33 23.30 -14.27
C TYR A 54 -0.83 24.75 -14.20
N PRO A 55 -1.51 25.63 -13.46
CA PRO A 55 -1.18 27.04 -13.41
C PRO A 55 0.24 27.25 -12.85
N PHE A 56 0.99 28.13 -13.52
CA PHE A 56 2.33 28.51 -13.06
C PHE A 56 2.29 29.31 -11.74
N PRO A 57 3.41 29.34 -10.96
CA PRO A 57 3.52 30.13 -9.75
C PRO A 57 3.28 31.63 -10.00
N ALA A 58 2.80 32.35 -8.99
CA ALA A 58 2.41 33.76 -9.09
C ALA A 58 3.56 34.71 -9.56
N ASP A 59 4.82 34.32 -9.37
CA ASP A 59 6.01 35.05 -9.84
C ASP A 59 6.25 34.94 -11.35
N HIS A 60 5.44 34.13 -12.06
CA HIS A 60 5.45 33.98 -13.52
C HIS A 60 4.32 34.77 -14.22
N GLU A 61 3.47 35.46 -13.45
CA GLU A 61 2.35 36.22 -14.00
C GLU A 61 2.82 37.27 -15.02
N GLY A 62 2.18 37.30 -16.20
CA GLY A 62 2.52 38.22 -17.28
C GLY A 62 3.65 37.80 -18.23
N ARG A 63 4.20 36.57 -18.07
CA ARG A 63 5.15 35.98 -19.02
C ARG A 63 4.41 35.33 -20.19
N GLY A 64 4.91 35.52 -21.42
CA GLY A 64 4.37 34.87 -22.61
C GLY A 64 5.07 33.56 -22.93
N ASN A 65 4.48 32.74 -23.82
CA ASN A 65 5.00 31.45 -24.27
C ASN A 65 6.47 31.47 -24.71
N GLU A 66 6.90 32.58 -25.35
CA GLU A 66 8.26 32.76 -25.87
C GLU A 66 9.34 32.80 -24.77
N LEU A 67 8.93 32.97 -23.49
CA LEU A 67 9.86 33.05 -22.36
C LEU A 67 10.00 31.72 -21.60
N CYS A 68 9.08 30.79 -21.78
CA CYS A 68 9.06 29.55 -21.00
C CYS A 68 10.34 28.72 -21.19
N LEU A 69 10.70 28.44 -22.43
CA LEU A 69 11.89 27.65 -22.80
C LEU A 69 13.21 28.42 -22.72
N VAL A 70 13.18 29.73 -22.38
CA VAL A 70 14.40 30.49 -22.09
C VAL A 70 14.99 30.10 -20.75
N CYS A 71 14.13 29.79 -19.78
CA CYS A 71 14.52 29.41 -18.40
C CYS A 71 14.37 27.90 -18.13
N HIS A 72 13.39 27.23 -18.76
CA HIS A 72 13.13 25.82 -18.58
C HIS A 72 13.72 25.00 -19.73
N GLN A 73 14.65 24.10 -19.41
CA GLN A 73 15.22 23.16 -20.39
C GLN A 73 14.26 21.96 -20.55
N VAL A 74 14.14 21.45 -21.77
CA VAL A 74 13.38 20.22 -22.02
C VAL A 74 14.29 19.05 -21.71
N ASP A 75 13.92 18.30 -20.67
CA ASP A 75 14.62 17.08 -20.26
C ASP A 75 13.61 15.93 -20.31
N VAL A 76 13.40 15.41 -21.50
CA VAL A 76 12.53 14.26 -21.71
C VAL A 76 13.38 13.01 -21.49
N PRO A 77 12.99 12.11 -20.57
CA PRO A 77 13.66 10.82 -20.42
C PRO A 77 13.79 10.09 -21.77
N GLU A 78 14.92 9.47 -22.04
CA GLU A 78 15.18 8.76 -23.31
C GLU A 78 14.13 7.68 -23.62
N SER A 79 13.38 7.23 -22.61
CA SER A 79 12.25 6.33 -22.80
C SER A 79 11.13 6.66 -21.80
N ILE A 80 10.04 7.26 -22.27
CA ILE A 80 8.79 7.32 -21.52
C ILE A 80 8.09 5.96 -21.68
N PRO A 81 7.76 5.24 -20.61
CA PRO A 81 7.09 3.95 -20.71
C PRO A 81 5.77 4.07 -21.47
N GLY A 82 5.54 3.22 -22.46
CA GLY A 82 4.25 3.11 -23.14
C GLY A 82 3.19 2.54 -22.19
N VAL A 83 1.92 2.79 -22.50
CA VAL A 83 0.80 2.16 -21.76
C VAL A 83 0.70 0.70 -22.20
N PRO A 84 0.98 -0.28 -21.31
CA PRO A 84 1.09 -1.68 -21.68
C PRO A 84 -0.27 -2.44 -21.73
N HIS A 85 -1.39 -1.74 -21.54
CA HIS A 85 -2.72 -2.33 -21.51
C HIS A 85 -3.73 -1.47 -22.28
N PRO A 86 -4.83 -2.07 -22.76
CA PRO A 86 -5.92 -1.32 -23.41
C PRO A 86 -6.53 -0.29 -22.43
N ILE A 87 -6.89 0.89 -22.96
CA ILE A 87 -7.51 1.98 -22.18
C ILE A 87 -9.00 2.12 -22.43
N GLU A 88 -9.58 1.37 -23.36
CA GLU A 88 -11.01 1.40 -23.64
C GLU A 88 -11.80 1.05 -22.38
N GLY A 89 -12.67 1.96 -21.94
CA GLY A 89 -13.43 1.84 -20.68
C GLY A 89 -12.58 2.03 -19.40
N ARG A 90 -11.33 2.53 -19.52
CA ARG A 90 -10.39 2.80 -18.44
C ARG A 90 -9.67 4.14 -18.64
N GLU A 91 -10.38 5.11 -19.19
CA GLU A 91 -9.83 6.43 -19.56
C GLU A 91 -9.43 7.25 -18.33
N ASP A 92 -10.01 6.94 -17.16
CA ASP A 92 -9.58 7.54 -15.89
C ASP A 92 -8.40 6.78 -15.30
N CYS A 93 -7.20 7.16 -15.74
CA CYS A 93 -5.93 6.55 -15.30
C CYS A 93 -5.74 6.63 -13.79
N LEU A 94 -6.29 7.67 -13.12
CA LEU A 94 -6.10 7.87 -11.69
C LEU A 94 -6.87 6.87 -10.82
N VAL A 95 -7.86 6.17 -11.35
CA VAL A 95 -8.54 5.08 -10.63
C VAL A 95 -7.55 3.99 -10.19
N CYS A 96 -6.56 3.70 -11.04
CA CYS A 96 -5.56 2.67 -10.78
C CYS A 96 -4.19 3.23 -10.40
N HIS A 97 -3.84 4.43 -10.90
CA HIS A 97 -2.50 5.01 -10.82
C HIS A 97 -2.37 6.17 -9.83
N ALA A 98 -3.44 6.62 -9.15
CA ALA A 98 -3.33 7.65 -8.11
C ALA A 98 -2.50 7.18 -6.91
N ILE A 99 -2.04 8.13 -6.08
CA ILE A 99 -1.36 7.82 -4.81
C ILE A 99 -2.28 6.94 -3.96
N GLY A 100 -1.80 5.73 -3.64
CA GLY A 100 -2.61 4.70 -2.96
C GLY A 100 -3.48 3.83 -3.87
N GLY A 101 -3.41 4.00 -5.19
CA GLY A 101 -4.02 3.11 -6.20
C GLY A 101 -3.24 1.81 -6.38
N LEU A 102 -3.72 0.94 -7.27
CA LEU A 102 -3.13 -0.38 -7.56
C LEU A 102 -1.69 -0.30 -8.09
N LYS A 103 -1.37 0.73 -8.88
CA LYS A 103 -0.03 1.05 -9.39
C LYS A 103 0.16 2.56 -9.33
N PRO A 104 0.56 3.10 -8.17
CA PRO A 104 0.74 4.54 -8.03
C PRO A 104 1.82 5.05 -8.97
N PHE A 105 1.60 6.21 -9.54
CA PHE A 105 2.60 6.90 -10.35
C PHE A 105 3.77 7.41 -9.49
N PRO A 106 4.94 7.67 -10.08
CA PRO A 106 6.08 8.29 -9.40
C PRO A 106 5.73 9.63 -8.77
N ALA A 107 6.44 10.03 -7.72
CA ALA A 107 6.15 11.25 -6.95
C ALA A 107 6.17 12.54 -7.79
N ASP A 108 6.96 12.58 -8.88
CA ASP A 108 7.03 13.68 -9.85
C ASP A 108 5.76 13.83 -10.72
N HIS A 109 4.82 12.88 -10.60
CA HIS A 109 3.52 12.91 -11.28
C HIS A 109 2.37 13.37 -10.36
N GLU A 110 2.67 13.72 -9.10
CA GLU A 110 1.66 14.17 -8.13
C GLU A 110 0.92 15.43 -8.63
N GLY A 111 -0.41 15.42 -8.52
CA GLY A 111 -1.27 16.53 -8.95
C GLY A 111 -1.67 16.51 -10.43
N ARG A 112 -1.23 15.52 -11.23
CA ARG A 112 -1.65 15.40 -12.64
C ARG A 112 -3.06 14.81 -12.74
N GLN A 113 -3.79 15.25 -13.76
CA GLN A 113 -5.13 14.76 -14.06
C GLN A 113 -5.08 13.62 -15.09
N SER A 114 -6.05 12.69 -15.06
CA SER A 114 -6.14 11.57 -16.02
C SER A 114 -6.06 12.01 -17.48
N SER A 115 -6.62 13.17 -17.82
CA SER A 115 -6.61 13.73 -19.16
C SER A 115 -5.20 14.04 -19.70
N SER A 116 -4.21 14.22 -18.83
CA SER A 116 -2.83 14.54 -19.21
C SER A 116 -1.91 13.33 -19.32
N CYS A 117 -2.33 12.15 -18.86
CA CYS A 117 -1.47 10.96 -18.88
C CYS A 117 -1.08 10.55 -20.30
N LEU A 118 -2.01 10.55 -21.25
CA LEU A 118 -1.78 10.14 -22.63
C LEU A 118 -1.07 11.22 -23.48
N VAL A 119 -0.79 12.39 -22.91
CA VAL A 119 0.05 13.40 -23.59
C VAL A 119 1.51 12.93 -23.66
N CYS A 120 1.96 12.23 -22.63
CA CYS A 120 3.33 11.71 -22.55
C CYS A 120 3.41 10.20 -22.78
N HIS A 121 2.46 9.43 -22.25
CA HIS A 121 2.45 7.96 -22.37
C HIS A 121 1.71 7.55 -23.64
N GLN A 122 2.45 7.08 -24.64
CA GLN A 122 1.85 6.55 -25.87
C GLN A 122 1.23 5.17 -25.60
N LEU A 123 0.09 4.91 -26.22
CA LEU A 123 -0.43 3.55 -26.30
C LEU A 123 0.62 2.71 -27.00
N GLY A 124 1.18 1.72 -26.33
CA GLY A 124 2.06 0.75 -26.97
C GLY A 124 1.34 0.20 -28.19
N ALA A 125 2.03 0.16 -29.34
CA ALA A 125 1.51 -0.60 -30.45
C ALA A 125 1.29 -2.01 -29.92
N THR A 126 0.03 -2.42 -29.80
CA THR A 126 -0.28 -3.81 -29.59
C THR A 126 0.35 -4.53 -30.78
N GLU A 127 1.46 -5.26 -30.56
CA GLU A 127 1.73 -6.37 -31.43
C GLU A 127 0.41 -7.11 -31.45
N GLU A 128 -0.24 -7.20 -32.62
CA GLU A 128 -1.39 -8.08 -32.78
C GLU A 128 -0.97 -9.39 -32.12
N PRO A 129 -1.65 -9.85 -31.06
CA PRO A 129 -1.33 -11.14 -30.50
C PRO A 129 -1.39 -12.08 -31.70
N THR A 130 -0.28 -12.73 -32.00
CA THR A 130 -0.26 -13.88 -32.92
C THR A 130 -1.49 -14.66 -32.52
N PRO A 131 -2.50 -14.87 -33.40
CA PRO A 131 -3.73 -15.48 -33.01
C PRO A 131 -3.36 -16.75 -32.28
N ALA A 132 -3.63 -16.78 -30.97
CA ALA A 132 -3.59 -18.03 -30.24
C ALA A 132 -4.43 -18.98 -31.09
N PRO A 133 -3.98 -20.25 -31.33
CA PRO A 133 -4.74 -21.16 -32.09
C PRO A 133 -6.17 -21.06 -31.55
N GLU A 134 -7.11 -20.66 -32.41
CA GLU A 134 -8.53 -20.57 -32.03
C GLU A 134 -8.82 -21.82 -31.22
N PRO A 135 -9.29 -21.70 -29.98
CA PRO A 135 -9.85 -22.84 -29.32
C PRO A 135 -11.07 -23.23 -30.15
N THR A 136 -10.88 -24.19 -31.02
CA THR A 136 -11.99 -24.90 -31.68
C THR A 136 -12.66 -25.80 -30.63
N ALA A 137 -12.96 -25.22 -29.49
CA ALA A 137 -13.99 -25.70 -28.61
C ALA A 137 -15.27 -25.05 -29.10
N THR A 138 -15.93 -25.69 -30.07
CA THR A 138 -17.37 -25.53 -30.19
C THR A 138 -17.94 -25.72 -28.81
N LEU A 139 -18.43 -24.63 -28.21
CA LEU A 139 -19.21 -24.66 -26.98
C LEU A 139 -20.24 -25.79 -27.12
N PRO A 140 -20.32 -26.72 -26.16
CA PRO A 140 -21.29 -27.78 -26.25
C PRO A 140 -22.69 -27.17 -26.38
N PRO A 141 -23.63 -27.80 -27.10
CA PRO A 141 -24.99 -27.29 -27.35
C PRO A 141 -25.80 -26.99 -26.08
N ALA A 142 -25.29 -27.32 -24.90
CA ALA A 142 -25.89 -27.03 -23.60
C ALA A 142 -25.71 -25.59 -23.13
N LEU A 143 -24.96 -24.76 -23.86
CA LEU A 143 -24.74 -23.34 -23.54
C LEU A 143 -25.62 -22.43 -24.42
N GLU A 144 -26.80 -22.86 -24.84
CA GLU A 144 -27.79 -21.89 -25.27
C GLU A 144 -28.04 -20.91 -24.11
N VAL A 145 -27.62 -19.67 -24.33
CA VAL A 145 -28.02 -18.53 -23.47
C VAL A 145 -29.55 -18.59 -23.43
N LEU A 146 -30.10 -18.87 -22.27
CA LEU A 146 -31.56 -18.89 -22.11
C LEU A 146 -32.08 -17.52 -22.57
N PRO A 147 -33.13 -17.49 -23.44
CA PRO A 147 -33.70 -16.20 -23.82
C PRO A 147 -34.11 -15.47 -22.56
N THR A 148 -33.52 -14.31 -22.35
CA THR A 148 -33.86 -13.44 -21.19
C THR A 148 -35.37 -13.19 -21.27
N PRO A 149 -36.17 -13.55 -20.29
CA PRO A 149 -37.55 -13.12 -20.23
C PRO A 149 -37.54 -11.60 -20.13
N ILE A 150 -37.82 -10.89 -21.22
CA ILE A 150 -37.96 -9.44 -21.22
C ILE A 150 -39.34 -9.13 -20.64
N HIS A 151 -39.44 -9.11 -19.31
CA HIS A 151 -40.58 -8.51 -18.67
C HIS A 151 -40.22 -7.07 -18.26
N GLU A 152 -41.13 -6.11 -18.55
CA GLU A 152 -41.05 -4.78 -17.96
C GLU A 152 -40.98 -4.93 -16.44
N PRO A 153 -40.19 -4.09 -15.73
CA PRO A 153 -40.07 -4.20 -14.28
C PRO A 153 -41.46 -4.07 -13.63
N VAL A 154 -41.94 -5.20 -13.09
CA VAL A 154 -43.18 -5.23 -12.33
C VAL A 154 -42.89 -4.61 -10.97
N MET A 155 -43.60 -3.52 -10.65
CA MET A 155 -43.44 -2.77 -9.40
C MET A 155 -43.68 -3.72 -8.20
N PHE A 156 -42.90 -3.52 -7.16
CA PHE A 156 -42.80 -4.37 -5.95
C PHE A 156 -44.18 -4.66 -5.29
N GLU A 157 -45.14 -3.76 -5.43
CA GLU A 157 -46.44 -3.82 -4.76
C GLU A 157 -47.51 -4.68 -5.46
N GLU A 158 -47.27 -5.11 -6.72
CA GLU A 158 -48.19 -5.90 -7.55
C GLU A 158 -47.71 -7.31 -7.90
N ASN A 159 -46.66 -7.79 -7.22
CA ASN A 159 -46.02 -9.09 -7.54
C ASN A 159 -46.61 -10.22 -6.67
N SER A 160 -47.47 -11.03 -7.29
CA SER A 160 -48.13 -12.20 -6.65
C SER A 160 -47.11 -13.20 -6.10
N CYS A 161 -45.93 -13.36 -6.72
CA CYS A 161 -44.87 -14.25 -6.24
C CYS A 161 -44.44 -13.89 -4.83
N ILE A 162 -44.21 -12.59 -4.56
CA ILE A 162 -43.73 -12.10 -3.25
C ILE A 162 -44.81 -12.29 -2.19
N SER A 163 -46.05 -11.92 -2.47
CA SER A 163 -47.15 -12.01 -1.51
C SER A 163 -47.42 -13.46 -1.13
N CYS A 164 -47.54 -14.36 -2.13
CA CYS A 164 -47.79 -15.78 -1.92
C CYS A 164 -46.63 -16.46 -1.17
N HIS A 165 -45.37 -16.25 -1.59
CA HIS A 165 -44.21 -16.88 -0.94
C HIS A 165 -44.01 -16.39 0.49
N ARG A 166 -44.36 -15.14 0.84
CA ARG A 166 -44.39 -14.65 2.23
C ARG A 166 -45.47 -15.33 3.06
N GLU A 167 -46.65 -15.52 2.50
CA GLU A 167 -47.76 -16.20 3.21
C GLU A 167 -47.47 -17.67 3.47
N LEU A 168 -46.73 -18.33 2.59
CA LEU A 168 -46.29 -19.72 2.78
C LEU A 168 -45.30 -19.87 3.95
N GLY A 169 -44.57 -18.81 4.29
CA GLY A 169 -43.60 -18.83 5.41
C GLY A 169 -42.38 -19.70 5.17
N GLY A 170 -41.56 -19.82 6.20
CA GLY A 170 -40.37 -20.69 6.19
C GLY A 170 -39.37 -20.29 5.11
N ILE A 171 -38.89 -21.27 4.31
CA ILE A 171 -37.89 -21.02 3.25
C ILE A 171 -38.41 -20.07 2.15
N HIS A 172 -39.70 -20.09 1.87
CA HIS A 172 -40.29 -19.24 0.86
C HIS A 172 -40.28 -17.76 1.28
N GLU A 173 -40.64 -17.49 2.54
CA GLU A 173 -40.53 -16.15 3.13
C GLU A 173 -39.06 -15.68 3.18
N GLN A 174 -38.14 -16.57 3.56
CA GLN A 174 -36.71 -16.27 3.60
C GLN A 174 -36.20 -15.83 2.22
N ILE A 175 -36.50 -16.58 1.17
CA ILE A 175 -36.11 -16.25 -0.21
C ILE A 175 -36.59 -14.84 -0.62
N THR A 176 -37.82 -14.47 -0.28
CA THR A 176 -38.33 -13.12 -0.59
C THR A 176 -37.66 -12.03 0.21
N THR A 177 -37.27 -12.34 1.46
CA THR A 177 -36.51 -11.41 2.32
C THR A 177 -35.10 -11.21 1.76
N ASP A 178 -34.39 -12.30 1.47
CA ASP A 178 -33.05 -12.30 0.92
C ASP A 178 -32.99 -11.53 -0.41
N TRP A 179 -33.95 -11.81 -1.32
CA TRP A 179 -34.03 -11.06 -2.57
C TRP A 179 -34.27 -9.57 -2.32
N SER A 180 -35.13 -9.20 -1.37
CA SER A 180 -35.44 -7.79 -1.10
C SER A 180 -34.22 -6.98 -0.63
N GLU A 181 -33.23 -7.62 -0.03
CA GLU A 181 -31.95 -7.03 0.38
C GLU A 181 -30.93 -6.95 -0.77
N SER A 182 -31.18 -7.66 -1.88
CA SER A 182 -30.23 -7.81 -2.98
C SER A 182 -30.07 -6.55 -3.83
N VAL A 183 -28.95 -6.47 -4.55
CA VAL A 183 -28.75 -5.45 -5.60
C VAL A 183 -29.73 -5.63 -6.77
N HIS A 184 -30.18 -6.86 -7.04
CA HIS A 184 -31.16 -7.16 -8.07
C HIS A 184 -32.51 -6.49 -7.75
N ALA A 185 -33.02 -6.64 -6.54
CA ALA A 185 -34.24 -5.96 -6.10
C ALA A 185 -34.11 -4.42 -6.18
N GLN A 186 -32.97 -3.88 -5.76
CA GLN A 186 -32.68 -2.43 -5.85
C GLN A 186 -32.68 -1.91 -7.29
N GLN A 187 -32.40 -2.74 -8.27
CA GLN A 187 -32.39 -2.40 -9.69
C GLN A 187 -33.67 -2.86 -10.43
N GLY A 188 -34.69 -3.34 -9.71
CA GLY A 188 -35.96 -3.76 -10.29
C GLY A 188 -35.93 -5.13 -10.99
N VAL A 189 -34.87 -5.93 -10.77
CA VAL A 189 -34.78 -7.29 -11.30
C VAL A 189 -35.56 -8.23 -10.38
N GLY A 190 -36.76 -8.63 -10.82
CA GLY A 190 -37.70 -9.43 -10.04
C GLY A 190 -37.52 -10.95 -10.23
N CYS A 191 -38.37 -11.71 -9.52
CA CYS A 191 -38.36 -13.17 -9.52
C CYS A 191 -38.45 -13.75 -10.94
N VAL A 192 -39.33 -13.19 -11.76
CA VAL A 192 -39.58 -13.62 -13.13
C VAL A 192 -38.40 -13.45 -14.07
N SER A 193 -37.48 -12.54 -13.77
CA SER A 193 -36.28 -12.34 -14.58
C SER A 193 -35.34 -13.55 -14.54
N CYS A 194 -35.42 -14.34 -13.47
CA CYS A 194 -34.62 -15.54 -13.28
C CYS A 194 -35.45 -16.83 -13.42
N HIS A 195 -36.68 -16.81 -12.90
CA HIS A 195 -37.52 -18.02 -12.81
C HIS A 195 -38.61 -18.11 -13.88
N GLY A 196 -38.87 -17.05 -14.64
CA GLY A 196 -40.03 -16.97 -15.50
C GLY A 196 -41.33 -16.96 -14.71
N GLY A 197 -42.43 -17.37 -15.32
CA GLY A 197 -43.77 -17.35 -14.73
C GLY A 197 -44.52 -16.04 -14.95
N ASP A 198 -45.77 -15.98 -14.49
CA ASP A 198 -46.61 -14.78 -14.55
C ASP A 198 -46.79 -14.16 -13.15
N PRO A 199 -46.20 -12.97 -12.87
CA PRO A 199 -46.28 -12.32 -11.57
C PRO A 199 -47.62 -11.64 -11.33
N THR A 200 -48.54 -11.62 -12.28
CA THR A 200 -49.87 -11.01 -12.18
C THR A 200 -50.97 -12.01 -11.86
N GLU A 201 -50.68 -13.29 -11.95
CA GLU A 201 -51.59 -14.37 -11.62
C GLU A 201 -51.55 -14.73 -10.14
N ASP A 202 -52.71 -14.87 -9.49
CA ASP A 202 -52.80 -15.20 -8.06
C ASP A 202 -52.79 -16.72 -7.79
N GLU A 203 -53.23 -17.52 -8.81
CA GLU A 203 -53.28 -18.96 -8.71
C GLU A 203 -51.90 -19.59 -9.05
N ALA A 204 -51.35 -20.31 -8.09
CA ALA A 204 -49.99 -20.88 -8.20
C ALA A 204 -49.80 -21.78 -9.45
N GLU A 205 -50.85 -22.52 -9.82
CA GLU A 205 -50.82 -23.42 -10.98
C GLU A 205 -50.74 -22.68 -12.32
N GLU A 206 -51.27 -21.46 -12.38
CA GLU A 206 -51.22 -20.57 -13.55
C GLU A 206 -49.95 -19.74 -13.53
N ALA A 207 -49.62 -19.09 -12.39
CA ALA A 207 -48.43 -18.25 -12.22
C ALA A 207 -47.12 -19.00 -12.48
N MET A 208 -47.03 -20.27 -12.03
CA MET A 208 -45.86 -21.11 -12.17
C MET A 208 -46.03 -22.22 -13.25
N SER A 209 -46.85 -21.95 -14.27
CA SER A 209 -47.05 -22.90 -15.35
C SER A 209 -45.87 -22.86 -16.36
N PRO A 210 -45.56 -23.99 -17.03
CA PRO A 210 -44.63 -24.00 -18.16
C PRO A 210 -45.10 -23.09 -19.31
N GLU A 211 -46.40 -22.89 -19.48
CA GLU A 211 -46.99 -22.01 -20.48
C GLU A 211 -46.70 -20.53 -20.19
N ALA A 212 -46.59 -20.16 -18.91
CA ALA A 212 -46.13 -18.85 -18.46
C ALA A 212 -44.59 -18.73 -18.48
N GLY A 213 -43.88 -19.76 -18.93
CA GLY A 213 -42.43 -19.79 -19.03
C GLY A 213 -41.72 -20.04 -17.69
N PHE A 214 -42.42 -20.56 -16.67
CA PHE A 214 -41.81 -20.86 -15.40
C PHE A 214 -40.80 -22.02 -15.53
N LEU A 215 -39.54 -21.73 -15.10
CA LEU A 215 -38.41 -22.65 -15.22
C LEU A 215 -38.25 -23.60 -14.03
N GLY A 216 -38.93 -23.32 -12.93
CA GLY A 216 -38.77 -24.04 -11.67
C GLY A 216 -37.39 -23.89 -11.05
N PRO A 217 -37.01 -24.81 -10.16
CA PRO A 217 -35.64 -24.90 -9.63
C PRO A 217 -34.68 -25.27 -10.76
N LEU A 218 -33.71 -24.41 -11.04
CA LEU A 218 -32.75 -24.64 -12.12
C LEU A 218 -31.69 -25.68 -11.69
N PRO A 219 -31.36 -26.63 -12.57
CA PRO A 219 -30.23 -27.51 -12.36
C PRO A 219 -28.92 -26.70 -12.30
N LYS A 220 -27.96 -27.20 -11.55
CA LYS A 220 -26.72 -26.47 -11.23
C LYS A 220 -25.93 -26.08 -12.49
N ASP A 221 -25.91 -26.91 -13.49
CA ASP A 221 -25.25 -26.68 -14.78
C ASP A 221 -25.90 -25.55 -15.62
N ARG A 222 -27.13 -25.14 -15.28
CA ARG A 222 -27.83 -24.04 -15.94
C ARG A 222 -27.62 -22.69 -15.31
N ILE A 223 -27.15 -22.63 -14.05
CA ILE A 223 -26.97 -21.40 -13.31
C ILE A 223 -26.00 -20.42 -14.00
N PRO A 224 -24.81 -20.83 -14.48
CA PRO A 224 -23.93 -19.89 -15.17
C PRO A 224 -24.57 -19.27 -16.42
N GLY A 225 -25.32 -20.05 -17.21
CA GLY A 225 -26.03 -19.54 -18.38
C GLY A 225 -27.11 -18.53 -18.03
N LEU A 226 -27.84 -18.75 -16.93
CA LEU A 226 -28.84 -17.81 -16.43
C LEU A 226 -28.20 -16.47 -16.06
N CYS A 227 -27.19 -16.48 -15.21
CA CYS A 227 -26.48 -15.25 -14.79
C CYS A 227 -25.79 -14.56 -15.98
N GLY A 228 -25.15 -15.35 -16.85
CA GLY A 228 -24.47 -14.89 -18.06
C GLY A 228 -25.40 -14.22 -19.06
N SER A 229 -26.68 -14.58 -19.11
CA SER A 229 -27.64 -13.97 -20.04
C SER A 229 -27.72 -12.44 -19.90
N CYS A 230 -27.50 -11.93 -18.69
CA CYS A 230 -27.41 -10.50 -18.40
C CYS A 230 -25.97 -10.05 -18.20
N HIS A 231 -25.19 -10.77 -17.38
CA HIS A 231 -23.84 -10.36 -16.98
C HIS A 231 -22.77 -10.44 -18.08
N SER A 232 -23.01 -11.13 -19.20
CA SER A 232 -22.18 -11.04 -20.41
C SER A 232 -22.68 -10.04 -21.46
N ASN A 233 -23.81 -9.37 -21.19
CA ASN A 233 -24.36 -8.36 -22.10
C ASN A 233 -23.70 -7.01 -21.84
N VAL A 234 -22.81 -6.59 -22.75
CA VAL A 234 -22.03 -5.35 -22.64
C VAL A 234 -22.93 -4.11 -22.59
N GLU A 235 -24.00 -4.07 -23.41
CA GLU A 235 -24.90 -2.90 -23.46
C GLU A 235 -25.68 -2.76 -22.16
N LEU A 236 -26.15 -3.86 -21.59
CA LEU A 236 -26.88 -3.89 -20.32
C LEU A 236 -25.96 -3.57 -19.13
N MET A 237 -24.79 -4.20 -19.03
CA MET A 237 -23.91 -4.07 -17.87
C MET A 237 -23.15 -2.74 -17.82
N ARG A 238 -22.93 -2.09 -18.96
CA ARG A 238 -22.28 -0.77 -19.02
C ARG A 238 -22.97 0.28 -18.15
N GLN A 239 -24.32 0.27 -18.11
CA GLN A 239 -25.07 1.24 -17.30
C GLN A 239 -24.86 1.05 -15.79
N TYR A 240 -24.38 -0.11 -15.37
CA TYR A 240 -24.06 -0.43 -13.97
C TYR A 240 -22.55 -0.37 -13.68
N GLY A 241 -21.72 -0.10 -14.70
CA GLY A 241 -20.26 -0.10 -14.58
C GLY A 241 -19.67 -1.48 -14.26
N LEU A 242 -20.35 -2.56 -14.65
CA LEU A 242 -19.91 -3.92 -14.40
C LEU A 242 -19.14 -4.50 -15.60
N PRO A 243 -18.05 -5.24 -15.36
CA PRO A 243 -17.38 -6.00 -16.41
C PRO A 243 -18.29 -7.11 -16.92
N THR A 244 -18.01 -7.65 -18.11
CA THR A 244 -18.87 -8.63 -18.79
C THR A 244 -18.15 -9.92 -19.18
N ASP A 245 -16.97 -10.11 -18.66
CA ASP A 245 -16.08 -11.24 -18.93
C ASP A 245 -16.17 -12.37 -17.88
N GLN A 246 -16.96 -12.18 -16.82
CA GLN A 246 -17.07 -13.15 -15.72
C GLN A 246 -17.57 -14.51 -16.20
N PHE A 247 -18.53 -14.52 -17.13
CA PHE A 247 -19.09 -15.74 -17.69
C PHE A 247 -18.03 -16.53 -18.46
N ASP A 248 -17.28 -15.86 -19.32
CA ASP A 248 -16.21 -16.47 -20.10
C ASP A 248 -15.07 -16.96 -19.21
N GLN A 249 -14.70 -16.16 -18.20
CA GLN A 249 -13.69 -16.55 -17.21
C GLN A 249 -14.12 -17.77 -16.41
N TYR A 250 -15.39 -17.85 -16.00
CA TYR A 250 -15.91 -19.01 -15.26
C TYR A 250 -15.73 -20.31 -16.06
N TRP A 251 -16.06 -20.32 -17.35
CA TRP A 251 -15.90 -21.51 -18.18
C TRP A 251 -14.43 -21.87 -18.46
N GLN A 252 -13.51 -20.92 -18.32
CA GLN A 252 -12.07 -21.19 -18.38
C GLN A 252 -11.51 -21.67 -17.03
N SER A 253 -12.25 -21.47 -15.94
CA SER A 253 -11.83 -21.91 -14.61
C SER A 253 -11.84 -23.42 -14.46
N ARG A 254 -11.13 -23.94 -13.44
CA ARG A 254 -11.22 -25.36 -13.09
C ARG A 254 -12.63 -25.78 -12.65
N HIS A 255 -13.35 -24.88 -11.98
CA HIS A 255 -14.74 -25.11 -11.58
C HIS A 255 -15.67 -25.23 -12.78
N GLY A 256 -15.60 -24.30 -13.72
CA GLY A 256 -16.43 -24.33 -14.92
C GLY A 256 -16.13 -25.53 -15.81
N GLN A 257 -14.85 -25.89 -15.96
CA GLN A 257 -14.47 -27.08 -16.74
C GLN A 257 -15.01 -28.39 -16.13
N ALA A 258 -14.89 -28.53 -14.81
CA ALA A 258 -15.42 -29.71 -14.14
C ALA A 258 -16.97 -29.77 -14.24
N LEU A 259 -17.65 -28.62 -14.16
CA LEU A 259 -19.09 -28.54 -14.38
C LEU A 259 -19.47 -29.00 -15.81
N LEU A 260 -18.69 -28.61 -16.83
CA LEU A 260 -18.88 -29.07 -18.21
C LEU A 260 -18.70 -30.60 -18.36
N GLU A 261 -17.84 -31.19 -17.53
CA GLU A 261 -17.63 -32.64 -17.46
C GLU A 261 -18.76 -33.36 -16.70
N GLY A 262 -19.71 -32.62 -16.15
CA GLY A 262 -20.88 -33.14 -15.45
C GLY A 262 -20.73 -33.24 -13.93
N ASP A 263 -19.67 -32.65 -13.36
CA ASP A 263 -19.47 -32.62 -11.92
C ASP A 263 -20.30 -31.50 -11.29
N THR A 264 -21.35 -31.84 -10.57
CA THR A 264 -22.23 -30.91 -9.87
C THR A 264 -21.81 -30.57 -8.47
N ASN A 265 -20.67 -31.09 -7.97
CA ASN A 265 -20.13 -30.72 -6.67
C ASN A 265 -19.30 -29.42 -6.71
N VAL A 266 -18.94 -28.96 -7.91
CA VAL A 266 -18.21 -27.71 -8.07
C VAL A 266 -19.11 -26.48 -7.91
N PRO A 267 -18.58 -25.33 -7.45
CA PRO A 267 -19.37 -24.12 -7.27
C PRO A 267 -19.77 -23.49 -8.61
N THR A 268 -20.92 -22.83 -8.60
CA THR A 268 -21.40 -21.94 -9.68
C THR A 268 -21.55 -20.51 -9.13
N CYS A 269 -22.13 -19.61 -9.91
CA CYS A 269 -22.22 -18.19 -9.52
C CYS A 269 -22.88 -17.98 -8.15
N PHE A 270 -23.97 -18.72 -7.85
CA PHE A 270 -24.72 -18.54 -6.61
C PHE A 270 -24.01 -19.11 -5.37
N ASP A 271 -23.11 -20.06 -5.53
CA ASP A 271 -22.37 -20.64 -4.40
C ASP A 271 -21.39 -19.63 -3.78
N CYS A 272 -21.00 -18.60 -4.56
CA CYS A 272 -20.13 -17.52 -4.11
C CYS A 272 -20.90 -16.22 -3.84
N HIS A 273 -21.92 -15.91 -4.63
CA HIS A 273 -22.62 -14.63 -4.59
C HIS A 273 -24.00 -14.69 -3.94
N ASP A 274 -24.43 -15.86 -3.45
CA ASP A 274 -25.81 -16.17 -3.12
C ASP A 274 -26.73 -16.16 -4.38
N GLY A 275 -27.86 -16.86 -4.31
CA GLY A 275 -28.84 -16.89 -5.40
C GLY A 275 -29.90 -15.80 -5.28
N HIS A 276 -30.26 -15.45 -4.07
CA HIS A 276 -31.33 -14.49 -3.79
C HIS A 276 -30.82 -13.22 -3.11
N ARG A 277 -29.87 -13.34 -2.16
CA ARG A 277 -29.28 -12.21 -1.45
C ARG A 277 -27.98 -11.73 -2.10
N VAL A 278 -28.01 -11.50 -3.41
CA VAL A 278 -26.82 -11.01 -4.12
C VAL A 278 -26.48 -9.61 -3.65
N LEU A 279 -25.37 -9.45 -2.92
CA LEU A 279 -24.90 -8.18 -2.39
C LEU A 279 -23.75 -7.63 -3.23
N LYS A 280 -23.49 -6.33 -3.09
CA LYS A 280 -22.29 -5.71 -3.67
C LYS A 280 -21.04 -6.34 -3.06
N THR A 281 -20.00 -6.53 -3.86
CA THR A 281 -18.70 -7.05 -3.37
C THR A 281 -18.05 -6.11 -2.34
N THR A 282 -18.50 -4.87 -2.24
CA THR A 282 -18.06 -3.88 -1.25
C THR A 282 -18.92 -3.86 0.02
N ASP A 283 -19.98 -4.66 0.07
CA ASP A 283 -20.83 -4.77 1.27
C ASP A 283 -20.18 -5.76 2.26
N PRO A 284 -19.93 -5.35 3.51
CA PRO A 284 -19.34 -6.25 4.52
C PRO A 284 -20.15 -7.51 4.82
N ALA A 285 -21.43 -7.54 4.46
CA ALA A 285 -22.29 -8.71 4.61
C ALA A 285 -22.25 -9.66 3.40
N SER A 286 -21.54 -9.31 2.32
CA SER A 286 -21.36 -10.16 1.14
C SER A 286 -20.35 -11.26 1.42
N ASP A 287 -20.61 -12.49 0.98
CA ASP A 287 -19.68 -13.62 1.11
C ASP A 287 -18.38 -13.40 0.33
N VAL A 288 -18.43 -12.61 -0.74
CA VAL A 288 -17.25 -12.22 -1.52
C VAL A 288 -16.60 -10.91 -1.06
N TYR A 289 -17.03 -10.36 0.09
CA TYR A 289 -16.30 -9.26 0.71
C TYR A 289 -14.89 -9.73 1.15
N PRO A 290 -13.83 -8.93 1.03
CA PRO A 290 -12.46 -9.41 1.24
C PRO A 290 -12.22 -10.19 2.53
N SER A 291 -12.78 -9.78 3.67
CA SER A 291 -12.61 -10.51 4.93
C SER A 291 -13.44 -11.80 5.02
N ASN A 292 -14.46 -11.96 4.19
CA ASN A 292 -15.36 -13.13 4.20
C ASN A 292 -14.95 -14.16 3.15
N GLU A 293 -14.36 -13.72 2.03
CA GLU A 293 -13.98 -14.54 0.90
C GLU A 293 -13.16 -15.79 1.28
N PRO A 294 -12.13 -15.72 2.16
CA PRO A 294 -11.39 -16.93 2.53
C PRO A 294 -12.25 -17.98 3.21
N ALA A 295 -13.19 -17.58 4.06
CA ALA A 295 -14.11 -18.48 4.74
C ALA A 295 -15.15 -19.06 3.75
N MET A 296 -15.62 -18.28 2.79
CA MET A 296 -16.51 -18.73 1.72
C MET A 296 -15.83 -19.83 0.88
N CYS A 297 -14.59 -19.62 0.44
CA CYS A 297 -13.81 -20.63 -0.27
C CYS A 297 -13.62 -21.91 0.58
N ALA A 298 -13.32 -21.73 1.87
CA ALA A 298 -13.13 -22.82 2.83
C ALA A 298 -14.36 -23.69 3.02
N GLY A 299 -15.57 -23.18 2.75
CA GLY A 299 -16.81 -23.96 2.80
C GLY A 299 -16.73 -25.27 2.02
N CYS A 300 -15.95 -25.29 0.93
CA CYS A 300 -15.65 -26.50 0.18
C CYS A 300 -14.18 -26.93 0.36
N HIS A 301 -13.23 -26.00 0.25
CA HIS A 301 -11.80 -26.31 0.23
C HIS A 301 -11.24 -26.76 1.60
N ALA A 302 -11.97 -26.61 2.70
CA ALA A 302 -11.63 -27.21 3.99
C ALA A 302 -12.41 -28.50 4.30
N ASP A 303 -13.32 -28.95 3.40
CA ASP A 303 -13.97 -30.25 3.54
C ASP A 303 -13.05 -31.35 3.02
N ALA A 304 -12.40 -32.06 3.94
CA ALA A 304 -11.47 -33.13 3.64
C ALA A 304 -12.10 -34.28 2.85
N SER A 305 -13.42 -34.55 3.02
CA SER A 305 -14.11 -35.61 2.30
C SER A 305 -14.39 -35.24 0.84
N LEU A 306 -14.75 -33.99 0.61
CA LEU A 306 -14.98 -33.45 -0.72
C LEU A 306 -13.64 -33.30 -1.46
N MET A 307 -12.64 -32.68 -0.84
CA MET A 307 -11.33 -32.41 -1.46
C MET A 307 -10.55 -33.69 -1.81
N ALA A 308 -10.73 -34.76 -1.01
CA ALA A 308 -10.12 -36.05 -1.31
C ALA A 308 -10.61 -36.64 -2.66
N THR A 309 -11.79 -36.27 -3.14
CA THR A 309 -12.31 -36.74 -4.45
C THR A 309 -11.57 -36.09 -5.62
N TYR A 310 -10.88 -34.98 -5.39
CA TYR A 310 -10.12 -34.21 -6.38
C TYR A 310 -8.59 -34.30 -6.18
N ASP A 311 -8.14 -35.09 -5.20
CA ASP A 311 -6.73 -35.17 -4.81
C ASP A 311 -6.15 -33.77 -4.41
N ILE A 312 -6.96 -32.97 -3.73
CA ILE A 312 -6.61 -31.62 -3.25
C ILE A 312 -6.48 -31.67 -1.72
N PRO A 313 -5.41 -31.15 -1.12
CA PRO A 313 -5.31 -30.98 0.33
C PRO A 313 -6.45 -30.09 0.86
N ALA A 314 -6.87 -30.27 2.11
CA ALA A 314 -7.97 -29.51 2.71
C ALA A 314 -7.50 -28.56 3.82
N ASP A 315 -6.22 -28.25 3.87
CA ASP A 315 -5.57 -27.44 4.92
C ASP A 315 -5.20 -26.01 4.46
N GLN A 316 -5.45 -25.67 3.18
CA GLN A 316 -5.05 -24.37 2.60
C GLN A 316 -5.60 -23.18 3.38
N PHE A 317 -6.83 -23.27 3.88
CA PHE A 317 -7.44 -22.19 4.66
C PHE A 317 -6.74 -22.01 6.01
N ASP A 318 -6.40 -23.12 6.69
CA ASP A 318 -5.69 -23.06 7.97
C ASP A 318 -4.26 -22.53 7.79
N LEU A 319 -3.57 -22.94 6.73
CA LEU A 319 -2.27 -22.42 6.35
C LEU A 319 -2.35 -20.92 6.02
N TYR A 320 -3.34 -20.52 5.21
CA TYR A 320 -3.55 -19.10 4.88
C TYR A 320 -3.82 -18.25 6.13
N LYS A 321 -4.66 -18.70 7.06
CA LYS A 321 -4.92 -17.96 8.31
C LYS A 321 -3.66 -17.71 9.13
N ALA A 322 -2.75 -18.68 9.15
CA ALA A 322 -1.47 -18.57 9.86
C ALA A 322 -0.42 -17.74 9.10
N SER A 323 -0.64 -17.45 7.83
CA SER A 323 0.28 -16.69 6.98
C SER A 323 0.28 -15.20 7.32
N VAL A 324 1.34 -14.49 6.89
CA VAL A 324 1.41 -13.01 7.01
C VAL A 324 0.23 -12.31 6.33
N HIS A 325 -0.26 -12.88 5.22
CA HIS A 325 -1.40 -12.32 4.48
C HIS A 325 -2.71 -12.57 5.21
N GLY A 326 -2.90 -13.77 5.74
CA GLY A 326 -4.11 -14.13 6.49
C GLY A 326 -4.21 -13.36 7.82
N VAL A 327 -3.12 -13.23 8.57
CA VAL A 327 -3.06 -12.40 9.77
C VAL A 327 -3.40 -10.95 9.45
N ALA A 328 -2.75 -10.37 8.42
CA ALA A 328 -3.04 -8.99 8.01
C ALA A 328 -4.51 -8.78 7.63
N LEU A 329 -5.12 -9.71 6.89
CA LEU A 329 -6.51 -9.59 6.46
C LEU A 329 -7.50 -9.82 7.61
N LEU A 330 -7.34 -10.93 8.33
CA LEU A 330 -8.38 -11.46 9.24
C LEU A 330 -8.25 -10.92 10.67
N GLU A 331 -7.02 -10.69 11.15
CA GLU A 331 -6.78 -10.21 12.52
C GLU A 331 -6.57 -8.68 12.54
N GLU A 332 -5.78 -8.14 11.61
CA GLU A 332 -5.48 -6.71 11.53
C GLU A 332 -6.51 -5.92 10.71
N GLN A 333 -7.45 -6.62 10.05
CA GLN A 333 -8.48 -6.05 9.18
C GLN A 333 -7.92 -5.18 8.03
N ASN A 334 -6.74 -5.51 7.54
CA ASN A 334 -6.13 -4.86 6.41
C ASN A 334 -6.72 -5.41 5.10
N LEU A 335 -7.76 -4.76 4.59
CA LEU A 335 -8.46 -5.17 3.36
C LEU A 335 -7.59 -5.08 2.08
N ARG A 336 -6.35 -4.60 2.18
CA ARG A 336 -5.37 -4.63 1.07
C ARG A 336 -4.60 -5.94 1.01
N ALA A 337 -4.63 -6.74 2.08
CA ALA A 337 -3.98 -8.05 2.06
C ALA A 337 -4.68 -8.96 1.04
N PRO A 338 -3.92 -9.79 0.31
CA PRO A 338 -4.49 -10.62 -0.74
C PRO A 338 -5.40 -11.70 -0.17
N THR A 339 -6.55 -11.91 -0.82
CA THR A 339 -7.47 -13.01 -0.59
C THR A 339 -7.13 -14.19 -1.50
N CYS A 340 -7.87 -15.29 -1.40
CA CYS A 340 -7.69 -16.46 -2.25
C CYS A 340 -7.77 -16.11 -3.74
N SER A 341 -8.77 -15.30 -4.12
CA SER A 341 -9.00 -14.92 -5.51
C SER A 341 -7.94 -13.98 -6.09
N VAL A 342 -7.17 -13.27 -5.27
CA VAL A 342 -6.06 -12.43 -5.74
C VAL A 342 -4.96 -13.29 -6.36
N CYS A 343 -4.70 -14.48 -5.79
CA CYS A 343 -3.70 -15.41 -6.30
C CYS A 343 -4.26 -16.37 -7.34
N HIS A 344 -5.49 -16.85 -7.15
CA HIS A 344 -6.10 -17.89 -7.96
C HIS A 344 -7.03 -17.37 -9.07
N GLY A 345 -7.32 -16.08 -9.10
CA GLY A 345 -8.34 -15.48 -9.96
C GLY A 345 -9.73 -15.57 -9.34
N LYS A 346 -10.58 -14.61 -9.70
CA LYS A 346 -11.96 -14.51 -9.18
C LYS A 346 -12.87 -15.51 -9.90
N HIS A 347 -13.24 -15.18 -11.14
CA HIS A 347 -14.13 -16.02 -11.94
C HIS A 347 -13.36 -17.10 -12.71
N GLY A 348 -12.11 -16.82 -13.11
CA GLY A 348 -11.21 -17.77 -13.75
C GLY A 348 -10.38 -18.60 -12.77
N ALA A 349 -10.96 -18.97 -11.61
CA ALA A 349 -10.24 -19.62 -10.53
C ALA A 349 -9.49 -20.88 -10.99
N ALA A 350 -8.15 -20.82 -10.88
CA ALA A 350 -7.25 -21.92 -11.20
C ALA A 350 -5.96 -21.78 -10.38
N PRO A 351 -5.24 -22.88 -10.11
CA PRO A 351 -3.90 -22.77 -9.55
C PRO A 351 -3.02 -21.95 -10.49
N PRO A 352 -2.24 -20.96 -10.00
CA PRO A 352 -1.24 -20.27 -10.81
C PRO A 352 -0.27 -21.30 -11.38
N GLY A 353 -0.01 -21.22 -12.69
CA GLY A 353 1.02 -22.06 -13.31
C GLY A 353 2.40 -21.74 -12.74
N PHE A 354 3.30 -22.72 -12.81
CA PHE A 354 4.65 -22.59 -12.25
C PHE A 354 5.40 -21.33 -12.71
N GLU A 355 5.26 -20.98 -13.99
CA GLU A 355 5.91 -19.77 -14.55
C GLU A 355 5.22 -18.46 -14.12
N GLN A 356 3.96 -18.50 -13.71
CA GLN A 356 3.19 -17.33 -13.33
C GLN A 356 3.33 -16.95 -11.84
N VAL A 357 3.88 -17.82 -10.99
CA VAL A 357 3.97 -17.57 -9.54
C VAL A 357 4.65 -16.22 -9.23
N ALA A 358 5.79 -15.93 -9.88
CA ALA A 358 6.48 -14.66 -9.66
C ALA A 358 5.60 -13.46 -10.05
N ASN A 359 4.90 -13.54 -11.18
CA ASN A 359 4.03 -12.47 -11.66
C ASN A 359 2.83 -12.26 -10.72
N VAL A 360 2.28 -13.32 -10.11
CA VAL A 360 1.21 -13.20 -9.11
C VAL A 360 1.69 -12.43 -7.89
N CYS A 361 2.84 -12.79 -7.32
CA CYS A 361 3.44 -12.08 -6.20
C CYS A 361 3.82 -10.64 -6.59
N GLY A 362 4.37 -10.46 -7.78
CA GLY A 362 4.83 -9.20 -8.35
C GLY A 362 3.73 -8.16 -8.57
N GLN A 363 2.45 -8.56 -8.61
CA GLN A 363 1.34 -7.60 -8.68
C GLN A 363 1.33 -6.61 -7.50
N CYS A 364 1.82 -7.05 -6.33
CA CYS A 364 1.94 -6.22 -5.14
C CYS A 364 3.43 -6.00 -4.77
N HIS A 365 4.30 -6.98 -4.99
CA HIS A 365 5.71 -6.95 -4.66
C HIS A 365 6.58 -6.68 -5.90
N ALA A 366 6.23 -5.67 -6.70
CA ALA A 366 6.84 -5.40 -8.01
C ALA A 366 8.36 -5.19 -7.95
N THR A 367 8.85 -4.37 -7.02
CA THR A 367 10.29 -4.12 -6.83
C THR A 367 11.04 -5.41 -6.47
N THR A 368 10.47 -6.22 -5.60
CA THR A 368 11.03 -7.52 -5.21
C THR A 368 11.07 -8.50 -6.39
N GLU A 369 10.01 -8.54 -7.18
CA GLU A 369 9.96 -9.32 -8.41
C GLU A 369 11.05 -8.90 -9.42
N ASP A 370 11.24 -7.59 -9.61
CA ASP A 370 12.25 -7.06 -10.52
C ASP A 370 13.67 -7.44 -10.08
N TYR A 371 13.97 -7.39 -8.80
CA TYR A 371 15.24 -7.87 -8.27
C TYR A 371 15.40 -9.39 -8.40
N TYR A 372 14.36 -10.17 -8.09
CA TYR A 372 14.37 -11.60 -8.32
C TYR A 372 14.65 -11.95 -9.79
N LYS A 373 14.05 -11.23 -10.75
CA LYS A 373 14.27 -11.42 -12.20
C LYS A 373 15.74 -11.19 -12.60
N GLN A 374 16.44 -10.29 -11.90
CA GLN A 374 17.86 -9.99 -12.12
C GLN A 374 18.76 -11.00 -11.39
N GLY A 375 18.26 -11.68 -10.37
CA GLY A 375 19.01 -12.55 -9.50
C GLY A 375 19.46 -13.87 -10.15
N ALA A 376 20.47 -14.47 -9.56
CA ALA A 376 21.09 -15.71 -10.04
C ALA A 376 20.09 -16.89 -10.09
N HIS A 377 19.12 -16.93 -9.22
CA HIS A 377 18.10 -17.98 -9.20
C HIS A 377 17.19 -17.96 -10.44
N ARG A 378 16.95 -16.78 -11.00
CA ARG A 378 16.13 -16.62 -12.21
C ARG A 378 16.98 -16.65 -13.48
N THR A 379 18.16 -16.04 -13.48
CA THR A 379 19.02 -15.92 -14.67
C THR A 379 19.87 -17.16 -14.91
N GLY A 380 20.29 -17.84 -13.83
CA GLY A 380 21.17 -19.01 -13.87
C GLY A 380 20.45 -20.36 -13.94
N MET A 381 19.14 -20.40 -13.68
CA MET A 381 18.35 -21.63 -13.65
C MET A 381 17.04 -21.46 -14.42
N THR A 382 16.60 -22.55 -15.07
CA THR A 382 15.34 -22.56 -15.84
C THR A 382 14.53 -23.80 -15.49
N GLY A 383 13.20 -23.74 -15.76
CA GLY A 383 12.29 -24.84 -15.51
C GLY A 383 11.91 -25.01 -14.03
N GLU A 384 11.41 -26.18 -13.69
CA GLU A 384 10.86 -26.49 -12.35
C GLU A 384 11.91 -26.53 -11.24
N ALA A 385 13.17 -26.74 -11.58
CA ALA A 385 14.26 -26.77 -10.61
C ALA A 385 14.69 -25.37 -10.11
N ALA A 386 14.28 -24.28 -10.80
CA ALA A 386 14.61 -22.94 -10.38
C ALA A 386 13.74 -22.54 -9.16
N PRO A 387 14.34 -22.09 -8.05
CA PRO A 387 13.57 -21.65 -6.90
C PRO A 387 12.69 -20.44 -7.27
N ARG A 388 11.48 -20.42 -6.75
CA ARG A 388 10.50 -19.35 -6.93
C ARG A 388 10.25 -18.65 -5.60
N CYS A 389 9.43 -17.60 -5.60
CA CYS A 389 9.03 -16.93 -4.38
C CYS A 389 8.51 -17.92 -3.32
N VAL A 390 7.63 -18.83 -3.74
CA VAL A 390 7.05 -19.86 -2.86
C VAL A 390 8.04 -20.91 -2.34
N THR A 391 9.19 -21.08 -2.98
CA THR A 391 10.22 -22.01 -2.53
C THR A 391 10.85 -21.57 -1.21
N CYS A 392 10.95 -20.26 -0.98
CA CYS A 392 11.50 -19.68 0.25
C CYS A 392 10.39 -19.21 1.21
N HIS A 393 9.27 -18.74 0.68
CA HIS A 393 8.24 -18.08 1.49
C HIS A 393 7.01 -18.94 1.77
N GLY A 394 6.89 -20.12 1.21
CA GLY A 394 5.69 -20.95 1.30
C GLY A 394 4.62 -20.56 0.27
N ILE A 395 3.55 -21.34 0.22
CA ILE A 395 2.45 -21.14 -0.76
C ILE A 395 1.25 -20.51 -0.08
N HIS A 396 0.54 -21.27 0.77
CA HIS A 396 -0.60 -20.77 1.55
C HIS A 396 -0.16 -20.30 2.93
N ASP A 397 0.88 -20.90 3.47
CA ASP A 397 1.54 -20.58 4.74
C ASP A 397 2.64 -19.53 4.59
N VAL A 398 2.43 -18.53 3.75
CA VAL A 398 3.47 -17.51 3.48
C VAL A 398 4.04 -16.97 4.79
N VAL A 399 5.31 -17.34 5.04
CA VAL A 399 5.99 -17.01 6.29
C VAL A 399 6.50 -15.57 6.31
N PRO A 400 6.67 -14.97 7.50
CA PRO A 400 7.37 -13.70 7.63
C PRO A 400 8.75 -13.77 6.97
N ALA A 401 9.10 -12.73 6.23
CA ALA A 401 10.42 -12.62 5.60
C ALA A 401 11.49 -12.28 6.66
N THR A 402 11.84 -13.27 7.47
CA THR A 402 12.91 -13.15 8.48
C THR A 402 14.27 -13.46 7.88
N ARG A 403 15.33 -12.93 8.50
CA ARG A 403 16.70 -13.14 8.02
C ARG A 403 17.24 -14.55 8.27
N GLU A 404 16.60 -15.32 9.13
CA GLU A 404 16.91 -16.73 9.36
C GLU A 404 16.84 -17.54 8.07
N LEU A 405 16.10 -17.09 7.05
CA LEU A 405 16.08 -17.70 5.72
C LEU A 405 17.49 -17.81 5.09
N PHE A 406 18.40 -16.89 5.40
CA PHE A 406 19.78 -16.92 4.89
C PHE A 406 20.66 -17.99 5.56
N VAL A 407 20.45 -18.23 6.85
CA VAL A 407 21.36 -19.04 7.68
C VAL A 407 20.79 -20.39 8.09
N GLY A 408 19.48 -20.59 7.91
CA GLY A 408 18.79 -21.84 8.22
C GLY A 408 19.10 -22.95 7.22
N THR A 409 18.86 -24.19 7.63
CA THR A 409 19.05 -25.41 6.80
C THR A 409 17.76 -26.18 6.57
N THR A 410 16.63 -25.70 7.07
CA THR A 410 15.31 -26.28 6.83
C THR A 410 14.80 -25.88 5.44
N GLU A 411 13.76 -26.53 4.98
CA GLU A 411 13.12 -26.21 3.70
C GLU A 411 12.80 -24.70 3.60
N GLY A 412 13.02 -24.11 2.45
CA GLY A 412 12.87 -22.66 2.23
C GLY A 412 14.09 -21.82 2.59
N HIS A 413 15.04 -22.34 3.37
CA HIS A 413 16.26 -21.61 3.74
C HIS A 413 17.40 -21.87 2.75
N CYS A 414 18.35 -20.93 2.65
CA CYS A 414 19.49 -21.05 1.73
C CYS A 414 20.26 -22.34 1.94
N GLY A 415 20.50 -22.72 3.19
CA GLY A 415 21.27 -23.93 3.55
C GLY A 415 20.59 -25.26 3.22
N SER A 416 19.29 -25.26 2.84
CA SER A 416 18.62 -26.47 2.37
C SER A 416 19.13 -26.93 0.99
N CYS A 417 19.50 -25.97 0.15
CA CYS A 417 20.06 -26.21 -1.19
C CYS A 417 21.58 -25.94 -1.26
N HIS A 418 22.08 -25.01 -0.45
CA HIS A 418 23.48 -24.59 -0.39
C HIS A 418 24.09 -25.06 0.93
N PRO A 419 24.84 -26.21 0.94
CA PRO A 419 25.34 -26.78 2.17
C PRO A 419 26.20 -25.80 2.96
N PRO A 420 26.16 -25.82 4.31
CA PRO A 420 27.01 -25.02 5.16
C PRO A 420 28.49 -25.21 4.80
N GLY A 421 29.26 -24.11 4.70
CA GLY A 421 30.66 -24.09 4.29
C GLY A 421 30.87 -24.14 2.77
N SER A 422 29.83 -24.06 1.95
CA SER A 422 29.96 -23.77 0.53
C SER A 422 30.14 -22.26 0.30
N GLU A 423 30.83 -21.87 -0.77
CA GLU A 423 31.01 -20.45 -1.13
C GLU A 423 29.69 -19.68 -1.20
N THR A 424 28.63 -20.32 -1.72
CA THR A 424 27.29 -19.69 -1.83
C THR A 424 26.64 -19.53 -0.45
N ASN A 425 26.82 -20.51 0.46
CA ASN A 425 26.31 -20.37 1.82
C ASN A 425 27.09 -19.30 2.61
N ASP A 426 28.39 -19.17 2.39
CA ASP A 426 29.22 -18.12 3.00
C ASP A 426 28.76 -16.71 2.53
N LYS A 427 28.37 -16.55 1.26
CA LYS A 427 27.76 -15.32 0.74
C LYS A 427 26.41 -15.00 1.40
N ALA A 428 25.57 -16.01 1.59
CA ALA A 428 24.30 -15.85 2.29
C ALA A 428 24.51 -15.41 3.75
N GLN A 429 25.52 -16.00 4.43
CA GLN A 429 25.91 -15.62 5.79
C GLN A 429 26.39 -14.15 5.85
N ALA A 430 27.19 -13.71 4.88
CA ALA A 430 27.69 -12.34 4.83
C ALA A 430 26.53 -11.33 4.61
N MET A 431 25.59 -11.63 3.72
CA MET A 431 24.37 -10.82 3.55
C MET A 431 23.53 -10.76 4.84
N TYR A 432 23.39 -11.90 5.54
CA TYR A 432 22.72 -11.94 6.84
C TYR A 432 23.36 -11.01 7.86
N GLU A 433 24.68 -11.07 7.99
CA GLU A 433 25.45 -10.27 8.95
C GLU A 433 25.32 -8.76 8.62
N ALA A 434 25.54 -8.37 7.36
CA ALA A 434 25.45 -6.98 6.93
C ALA A 434 24.05 -6.38 7.15
N LEU A 435 23.01 -7.11 6.76
CA LEU A 435 21.62 -6.65 6.96
C LEU A 435 21.25 -6.58 8.44
N THR A 436 21.75 -7.53 9.25
CA THR A 436 21.45 -7.56 10.69
C THR A 436 22.13 -6.39 11.41
N GLU A 437 23.38 -6.09 11.08
CA GLU A 437 24.14 -4.99 11.65
C GLU A 437 23.51 -3.63 11.29
N ALA A 438 23.11 -3.46 10.01
CA ALA A 438 22.45 -2.24 9.55
C ALA A 438 21.13 -1.99 10.29
N ASP A 439 20.29 -3.01 10.44
CA ASP A 439 19.01 -2.88 11.16
C ASP A 439 19.21 -2.58 12.65
N GLN A 440 20.07 -3.33 13.32
CA GLN A 440 20.34 -3.12 14.74
C GLN A 440 20.85 -1.70 15.02
N THR A 441 21.77 -1.23 14.17
CA THR A 441 22.30 0.12 14.34
C THR A 441 21.27 1.19 14.06
N PHE A 442 20.38 0.95 13.10
CA PHE A 442 19.27 1.86 12.82
C PHE A 442 18.29 1.95 14.00
N GLU A 443 17.87 0.81 14.56
CA GLU A 443 17.00 0.74 15.75
C GLU A 443 17.67 1.40 16.97
N GLU A 444 18.96 1.14 17.20
CA GLU A 444 19.71 1.78 18.28
C GLU A 444 19.79 3.31 18.12
N ALA A 445 19.92 3.79 16.88
CA ALA A 445 19.90 5.23 16.59
C ALA A 445 18.52 5.85 16.86
N GLU A 446 17.43 5.16 16.49
CA GLU A 446 16.07 5.59 16.82
C GLU A 446 15.89 5.73 18.34
N ASP A 447 16.29 4.74 19.10
CA ASP A 447 16.16 4.73 20.55
C ASP A 447 16.95 5.87 21.22
N VAL A 448 18.18 6.12 20.79
CA VAL A 448 19.02 7.18 21.34
C VAL A 448 18.46 8.57 20.99
N ILE A 449 18.00 8.78 19.76
CA ILE A 449 17.36 10.03 19.32
C ILE A 449 16.07 10.27 20.09
N ALA A 450 15.25 9.23 20.30
CA ALA A 450 14.03 9.33 21.10
C ALA A 450 14.34 9.74 22.56
N ALA A 451 15.35 9.11 23.19
CA ALA A 451 15.78 9.45 24.53
C ALA A 451 16.30 10.90 24.62
N ALA A 452 17.04 11.37 23.61
CA ALA A 452 17.52 12.76 23.54
C ALA A 452 16.36 13.75 23.39
N THR A 453 15.35 13.41 22.59
CA THR A 453 14.15 14.22 22.40
C THR A 453 13.30 14.29 23.69
N GLU A 454 13.16 13.18 24.42
CA GLU A 454 12.52 13.17 25.75
C GLU A 454 13.28 14.06 26.76
N ALA A 455 14.61 14.11 26.65
CA ALA A 455 15.45 15.01 27.44
C ALA A 455 15.37 16.49 27.01
N ARG A 456 14.49 16.81 26.02
CA ARG A 456 14.27 18.16 25.48
C ARG A 456 15.45 18.71 24.67
N LEU A 457 16.25 17.87 24.09
CA LEU A 457 17.24 18.25 23.08
C LEU A 457 16.56 18.38 21.70
N ILE A 458 17.11 19.19 20.82
CA ILE A 458 16.65 19.36 19.45
C ILE A 458 17.48 18.41 18.59
N MET A 459 16.82 17.39 18.01
CA MET A 459 17.46 16.30 17.27
C MET A 459 17.19 16.34 15.75
N ALA A 460 16.80 17.50 15.20
CA ALA A 460 16.38 17.63 13.81
C ALA A 460 17.45 17.16 12.79
N GLU A 461 18.73 17.38 13.07
CA GLU A 461 19.83 16.93 12.20
C GLU A 461 20.01 15.41 12.27
N GLN A 462 19.88 14.82 13.45
CA GLN A 462 19.99 13.39 13.70
C GLN A 462 18.79 12.64 13.13
N GLU A 463 17.59 13.18 13.27
CA GLU A 463 16.37 12.68 12.65
C GLU A 463 16.46 12.70 11.11
N GLU A 464 17.04 13.73 10.52
CA GLU A 464 17.28 13.82 9.08
C GLU A 464 18.30 12.77 8.61
N LEU A 465 19.42 12.58 9.33
CA LEU A 465 20.39 11.52 9.01
C LEU A 465 19.74 10.14 9.06
N LEU A 466 18.91 9.89 10.07
CA LEU A 466 18.22 8.62 10.21
C LEU A 466 17.18 8.42 9.11
N HIS A 467 16.49 9.48 8.70
CA HIS A 467 15.59 9.44 7.56
C HIS A 467 16.33 9.10 6.25
N GLN A 468 17.52 9.68 6.05
CA GLN A 468 18.39 9.34 4.92
C GLN A 468 18.89 7.89 4.98
N ALA A 469 19.14 7.34 6.18
CA ALA A 469 19.55 5.96 6.37
C ALA A 469 18.44 4.95 6.04
N GLN A 470 17.18 5.35 6.18
CA GLN A 470 16.03 4.48 5.97
C GLN A 470 15.91 3.99 4.52
N THR A 471 16.18 4.85 3.54
CA THR A 471 16.09 4.48 2.12
C THR A 471 17.05 3.37 1.73
N PRO A 472 18.38 3.47 1.94
CA PRO A 472 19.30 2.38 1.62
C PRO A 472 19.04 1.13 2.46
N LEU A 473 18.48 1.24 3.68
CA LEU A 473 18.07 0.07 4.47
C LEU A 473 16.92 -0.70 3.81
N ILE A 474 15.90 0.00 3.32
CA ILE A 474 14.78 -0.60 2.59
C ILE A 474 15.26 -1.19 1.26
N GLU A 475 16.13 -0.48 0.54
CA GLU A 475 16.71 -0.96 -0.71
C GLU A 475 17.55 -2.23 -0.50
N SER A 476 18.36 -2.30 0.53
CA SER A 476 19.17 -3.49 0.84
C SER A 476 18.31 -4.73 1.09
N ARG A 477 17.18 -4.55 1.80
CA ARG A 477 16.19 -5.60 2.04
C ARG A 477 15.48 -6.07 0.76
N ALA A 478 15.29 -5.20 -0.22
CA ALA A 478 14.73 -5.60 -1.51
C ALA A 478 15.79 -6.25 -2.41
N LEU A 479 17.00 -5.69 -2.44
CA LEU A 479 18.15 -6.18 -3.23
C LEU A 479 18.59 -7.62 -2.87
N GLN A 480 18.31 -8.10 -1.66
CA GLN A 480 18.60 -9.49 -1.28
C GLN A 480 18.02 -10.51 -2.27
N HIS A 481 16.96 -10.18 -3.01
CA HIS A 481 16.35 -11.07 -4.01
C HIS A 481 17.17 -11.19 -5.31
N THR A 482 18.20 -10.35 -5.50
CA THR A 482 19.22 -10.55 -6.54
C THR A 482 20.17 -11.67 -6.17
N VAL A 483 20.28 -12.02 -4.87
CA VAL A 483 21.32 -12.87 -4.27
C VAL A 483 22.76 -12.42 -4.64
N ASP A 484 22.92 -11.11 -4.83
CA ASP A 484 24.20 -10.45 -5.11
C ASP A 484 24.72 -9.82 -3.82
N GLN A 485 25.72 -10.48 -3.23
CA GLN A 485 26.33 -10.07 -1.96
C GLN A 485 26.86 -8.63 -2.01
N GLU A 486 27.56 -8.27 -3.08
CA GLU A 486 28.23 -6.96 -3.19
C GLU A 486 27.21 -5.82 -3.20
N GLN A 487 26.11 -5.97 -3.93
CA GLN A 487 25.05 -4.97 -3.98
C GLN A 487 24.32 -4.85 -2.64
N VAL A 488 24.04 -5.95 -1.96
CA VAL A 488 23.36 -5.96 -0.65
C VAL A 488 24.23 -5.31 0.41
N GLU A 489 25.50 -5.72 0.50
CA GLU A 489 26.46 -5.16 1.46
C GLU A 489 26.67 -3.65 1.24
N ALA A 490 26.81 -3.20 -0.01
CA ALA A 490 27.00 -1.78 -0.32
C ALA A 490 25.85 -0.91 0.20
N LYS A 491 24.60 -1.37 0.06
CA LYS A 491 23.43 -0.64 0.54
C LYS A 491 23.25 -0.74 2.06
N ALA A 492 23.55 -1.88 2.64
CA ALA A 492 23.56 -2.05 4.09
C ALA A 492 24.61 -1.14 4.75
N GLU A 493 25.80 -1.04 4.20
CA GLU A 493 26.89 -0.17 4.68
C GLU A 493 26.55 1.32 4.57
N GLU A 494 25.86 1.72 3.48
CA GLU A 494 25.37 3.10 3.33
C GLU A 494 24.40 3.47 4.48
N SER A 495 23.43 2.60 4.79
CA SER A 495 22.52 2.78 5.90
C SER A 495 23.23 2.76 7.25
N LEU A 496 24.12 1.78 7.46
CA LEU A 496 24.90 1.61 8.67
C LEU A 496 25.70 2.87 9.01
N THR A 497 26.40 3.44 8.01
CA THR A 497 27.20 4.65 8.18
C THR A 497 26.35 5.84 8.62
N LEU A 498 25.19 6.06 8.00
CA LEU A 498 24.31 7.17 8.33
C LEU A 498 23.65 7.00 9.70
N SER A 499 23.22 5.78 10.02
CA SER A 499 22.64 5.42 11.32
C SER A 499 23.65 5.61 12.46
N GLN A 500 24.88 5.17 12.24
CA GLN A 500 25.96 5.32 13.21
C GLN A 500 26.30 6.78 13.46
N GLN A 501 26.38 7.62 12.42
CA GLN A 501 26.58 9.06 12.57
C GLN A 501 25.45 9.73 13.36
N ALA A 502 24.20 9.36 13.07
CA ALA A 502 23.04 9.88 13.79
C ALA A 502 23.07 9.49 15.27
N LYS A 503 23.38 8.22 15.57
CA LYS A 503 23.49 7.66 16.91
C LYS A 503 24.60 8.34 17.71
N GLU A 504 25.84 8.35 17.19
CA GLU A 504 26.99 8.97 17.86
C GLU A 504 26.74 10.45 18.19
N SER A 505 26.16 11.19 17.23
CA SER A 505 25.83 12.60 17.43
C SER A 505 24.75 12.81 18.50
N ALA A 506 23.76 11.92 18.61
CA ALA A 506 22.73 11.97 19.65
C ALA A 506 23.29 11.57 21.03
N GLU A 507 24.17 10.58 21.10
CA GLU A 507 24.89 10.18 22.34
C GLU A 507 25.74 11.34 22.86
N ASP A 508 26.49 12.02 21.99
CA ASP A 508 27.31 13.16 22.34
C ASP A 508 26.45 14.31 22.90
N ALA A 509 25.30 14.57 22.31
CA ALA A 509 24.37 15.61 22.81
C ALA A 509 23.82 15.27 24.20
N LEU A 510 23.52 14.01 24.47
CA LEU A 510 23.11 13.54 25.82
C LEU A 510 24.25 13.68 26.84
N ALA A 511 25.45 13.30 26.48
CA ALA A 511 26.63 13.40 27.33
C ALA A 511 26.95 14.87 27.66
N GLU A 512 26.82 15.77 26.67
CA GLU A 512 26.96 17.21 26.91
C GLU A 512 25.89 17.75 27.86
N LEU A 513 24.63 17.32 27.72
CA LEU A 513 23.55 17.69 28.63
C LEU A 513 23.86 17.29 30.07
N ASP A 514 24.35 16.07 30.31
CA ASP A 514 24.70 15.60 31.64
C ASP A 514 25.88 16.38 32.22
N THR A 515 26.87 16.71 31.39
CA THR A 515 27.97 17.60 31.79
C THR A 515 27.49 19.00 32.20
N ARG A 516 26.57 19.58 31.42
CA ARG A 516 25.93 20.88 31.75
C ARG A 516 25.10 20.79 33.03
N ARG A 517 24.34 19.71 33.25
CA ARG A 517 23.58 19.48 34.50
C ARG A 517 24.48 19.40 35.72
N LEU A 518 25.58 18.65 35.62
CA LEU A 518 26.56 18.55 36.69
C LEU A 518 27.20 19.91 37.00
N GLY A 519 27.60 20.66 35.96
CA GLY A 519 28.15 22.02 36.10
C GLY A 519 27.17 22.98 36.79
N MET A 520 25.89 22.89 36.47
CA MET A 520 24.83 23.67 37.10
C MET A 520 24.65 23.31 38.58
N ILE A 521 24.67 22.02 38.93
CA ILE A 521 24.58 21.57 40.35
C ILE A 521 25.76 22.12 41.16
N VAL A 522 26.99 22.03 40.65
CA VAL A 522 28.18 22.58 41.28
C VAL A 522 28.07 24.11 41.47
N SER A 523 27.64 24.80 40.41
CA SER A 523 27.45 26.26 40.47
C SER A 523 26.40 26.68 41.51
N LEU A 524 25.27 25.98 41.57
CA LEU A 524 24.22 26.19 42.58
C LEU A 524 24.75 25.95 44.01
N ALA A 525 25.55 24.88 44.20
CA ALA A 525 26.16 24.61 45.50
C ALA A 525 27.10 25.74 45.95
N VAL A 526 27.94 26.27 45.05
CA VAL A 526 28.82 27.42 45.34
C VAL A 526 28.01 28.67 45.68
N ILE A 527 26.94 28.94 44.91
CA ILE A 527 26.03 30.07 45.19
C ILE A 527 25.39 29.94 46.58
N LEU A 528 24.88 28.74 46.91
CA LEU A 528 24.27 28.48 48.22
C LEU A 528 25.26 28.68 49.39
N VAL A 529 26.48 28.17 49.25
CA VAL A 529 27.55 28.36 50.26
C VAL A 529 27.87 29.84 50.41
N THR A 530 27.97 30.57 49.30
CA THR A 530 28.24 32.03 49.31
C THR A 530 27.10 32.81 50.01
N ILE A 531 25.84 32.48 49.69
CA ILE A 531 24.67 33.09 50.34
C ILE A 531 24.70 32.81 51.85
N LEU A 532 24.97 31.55 52.24
CA LEU A 532 25.05 31.18 53.66
C LEU A 532 26.15 31.97 54.39
N ALA A 533 27.33 32.04 53.76
CA ALA A 533 28.44 32.86 54.34
C ALA A 533 28.06 34.35 54.51
N LEU A 534 27.41 34.93 53.48
CA LEU A 534 26.96 36.34 53.57
C LEU A 534 25.89 36.56 54.66
N VAL A 535 24.97 35.59 54.80
CA VAL A 535 23.94 35.60 55.87
C VAL A 535 24.61 35.52 57.25
N LEU A 536 25.60 34.65 57.41
CA LEU A 536 26.34 34.54 58.67
C LEU A 536 27.13 35.84 58.99
N ILE A 537 27.86 36.42 58.04
CA ILE A 537 28.55 37.67 58.16
C ILE A 537 27.59 38.83 58.52
N LYS A 538 26.45 38.89 57.83
CA LYS A 538 25.41 39.87 58.14
C LYS A 538 24.91 39.74 59.57
N ARG A 539 24.60 38.52 60.03
CA ARG A 539 24.17 38.28 61.43
C ARG A 539 25.21 38.70 62.45
N GLU A 540 26.48 38.47 62.14
CA GLU A 540 27.57 38.88 63.03
C GLU A 540 27.71 40.42 63.09
N LEU A 541 27.66 41.10 61.93
CA LEU A 541 27.62 42.54 61.80
C LEU A 541 26.42 43.17 62.55
N ASP A 542 25.22 42.59 62.40
CA ASP A 542 24.04 43.09 63.09
C ASP A 542 24.18 42.95 64.62
N ARG A 543 24.72 41.81 65.10
CA ARG A 543 25.05 41.63 66.55
C ARG A 543 26.04 42.65 67.06
N ASP A 544 27.11 42.91 66.27
CA ASP A 544 28.13 43.93 66.66
C ASP A 544 27.53 45.32 66.67
N LEU A 545 26.68 45.68 65.74
CA LEU A 545 25.96 46.93 65.69
C LEU A 545 25.00 47.09 66.87
N GLU A 546 24.28 46.06 67.25
CA GLU A 546 23.43 46.07 68.45
C GLU A 546 24.23 46.18 69.72
N ALA A 547 25.37 45.49 69.85
CA ALA A 547 26.28 45.59 70.95
C ALA A 547 26.89 47.03 71.10
N LYS A 548 27.25 47.63 69.96
CA LYS A 548 27.73 49.03 69.93
C LYS A 548 26.62 49.99 70.31
N ARG A 549 25.40 49.86 69.84
CA ARG A 549 24.24 50.67 70.23
C ARG A 549 23.89 50.50 71.70
N ALA A 550 23.98 49.30 72.26
CA ALA A 550 23.76 49.03 73.67
C ALA A 550 24.85 49.69 74.58
N ARG A 551 26.09 49.68 74.11
CA ARG A 551 27.20 50.41 74.82
C ARG A 551 27.02 51.93 74.80
N GLN A 552 26.58 52.53 73.68
CA GLN A 552 26.30 53.99 73.60
C GLN A 552 25.10 54.38 74.46
N ARG A 553 24.07 53.56 74.59
CA ARG A 553 22.95 53.83 75.53
C ARG A 553 23.33 53.74 77.03
N LYS A 554 24.38 53.03 77.37
CA LYS A 554 24.88 52.88 78.76
C LYS A 554 25.92 53.96 79.15
N SER A 555 26.37 54.80 78.21
CA SER A 555 27.25 55.94 78.54
C SER A 555 26.43 57.10 79.12
N PRO A 556 26.59 57.50 80.39
CA PRO A 556 25.80 58.57 80.96
C PRO A 556 26.23 59.88 80.30
N SER A 557 25.28 60.69 79.87
CA SER A 557 25.50 62.11 79.47
C SER A 557 26.03 62.90 80.63
N SER A 558 27.30 63.21 80.60
CA SER A 558 27.89 64.19 81.49
C SER A 558 27.44 65.60 81.03
N THR A 559 26.29 65.99 81.51
CA THR A 559 25.90 67.40 81.45
C THR A 559 26.79 68.18 82.46
N LYS A 560 27.76 68.87 81.97
CA LYS A 560 28.39 69.97 82.78
C LYS A 560 27.55 71.22 82.59
N GLN A 561 26.88 71.63 83.69
CA GLN A 561 26.48 73.00 83.90
C GLN A 561 27.71 73.83 84.18
N ALA A 562 27.86 74.95 83.54
CA ALA A 562 28.42 76.19 83.98
C ALA A 562 27.99 77.29 83.01
#